data_648949fb05d67fff22a67afe1c3b8ecd
#
_entry.id   648949fb05d67fff22a67afe1c3b8ecd
#
_cell.length_a   1.000
_cell.length_b   1.000
_cell.length_c   1.000
_cell.angle_alpha   90.00
_cell.angle_beta   90.00
_cell.angle_gamma   90.00
#
_symmetry.space_group_name_H-M   'P 1'
#
loop_
_entity.id
_entity.type
_entity.pdbx_description
1 polymer ?
#
loop_
_entity_poly.entity_id
_entity_poly.type
_entity_poly.pdbx_seq_one_letter_code
_entity_poly.pdbx_strand_id
1 'polypeptide(L)'
;MNKLVSVAIVNWNGEKYLYKCIKSLLEQNYKNIEIIIIDNDSTDNSINIIEENFKDEVILFKNKNTGYAGGANKGIELAKGDYIIIANPDIVFGDNYIKNCINKFSEDDTIGAVTGKLLKYDFDTDEKLNVIDSVGIAFNHYRQGIDIGQNEPDEGKYEEDKRVFGVCGAAAVFKREALEKVKVNEEYFDNDFFAYKEDIDICWRLNLYGFKCYYVHDAIAYHGRGMNSSKGVINTIKNRRSQSEFLKGISFRNHYLMIMKNETSYAFEKDKGKIYIGAMKYLVFFMIFDWKCLKYVKEVKSKKALMETKRKQILKNINISNEEIYELFDL
;
A
#
# COMPACT_ATOMS: atom_id res chain seq x y z
N MET A 1 -14.46 -12.69 21.31
CA MET A 1 -13.44 -13.71 20.99
C MET A 1 -12.22 -12.99 20.43
N ASN A 2 -11.03 -13.41 20.81
CA ASN A 2 -9.78 -12.81 20.32
C ASN A 2 -9.55 -13.31 18.87
N LYS A 3 -9.85 -12.50 17.86
CA LYS A 3 -9.76 -12.86 16.42
C LYS A 3 -8.31 -13.14 16.03
N LEU A 4 -8.06 -14.09 15.15
CA LEU A 4 -6.71 -14.33 14.64
C LEU A 4 -6.33 -13.21 13.65
N VAL A 5 -5.10 -12.70 13.78
CA VAL A 5 -4.49 -11.73 12.87
C VAL A 5 -3.32 -12.39 12.16
N SER A 6 -3.35 -12.43 10.84
CA SER A 6 -2.22 -12.89 10.04
C SER A 6 -1.40 -11.69 9.58
N VAL A 7 -0.10 -11.71 9.87
CA VAL A 7 0.83 -10.67 9.40
C VAL A 7 1.67 -11.27 8.27
N ALA A 8 1.43 -10.83 7.05
CA ALA A 8 2.18 -11.24 5.86
C ALA A 8 3.23 -10.19 5.50
N ILE A 9 4.50 -10.53 5.66
CA ILE A 9 5.65 -9.68 5.32
C ILE A 9 6.15 -10.09 3.93
N VAL A 10 6.16 -9.15 2.99
CA VAL A 10 6.72 -9.37 1.65
C VAL A 10 8.17 -8.94 1.65
N ASN A 11 9.07 -9.90 1.70
CA ASN A 11 10.51 -9.68 1.76
C ASN A 11 11.19 -9.83 0.40
N TRP A 12 12.10 -8.91 0.10
CA TRP A 12 13.08 -9.02 -0.97
C TRP A 12 14.35 -8.25 -0.57
N ASN A 13 15.43 -8.99 -0.30
CA ASN A 13 16.71 -8.45 0.15
C ASN A 13 16.57 -7.52 1.38
N GLY A 14 15.88 -8.01 2.41
CA GLY A 14 15.58 -7.26 3.63
C GLY A 14 16.46 -7.59 4.83
N GLU A 15 17.66 -8.18 4.65
CA GLU A 15 18.53 -8.62 5.75
C GLU A 15 18.75 -7.57 6.83
N LYS A 16 18.84 -6.30 6.43
CA LYS A 16 19.04 -5.17 7.35
C LYS A 16 17.85 -4.94 8.30
N TYR A 17 16.65 -5.35 7.90
CA TYR A 17 15.39 -4.92 8.51
C TYR A 17 14.65 -6.03 9.23
N LEU A 18 14.64 -7.24 8.65
CA LEU A 18 13.79 -8.36 9.04
C LEU A 18 13.85 -8.71 10.52
N TYR A 19 15.05 -8.73 11.10
CA TYR A 19 15.20 -9.10 12.52
C TYR A 19 14.36 -8.20 13.43
N LYS A 20 14.43 -6.88 13.25
CA LYS A 20 13.66 -5.91 14.05
C LYS A 20 12.17 -5.96 13.75
N CYS A 21 11.81 -6.12 12.49
CA CYS A 21 10.43 -6.25 12.07
C CYS A 21 9.77 -7.45 12.77
N ILE A 22 10.33 -8.65 12.65
CA ILE A 22 9.79 -9.87 13.27
C ILE A 22 9.77 -9.73 14.80
N LYS A 23 10.85 -9.26 15.41
CA LYS A 23 10.93 -9.07 16.85
C LYS A 23 9.83 -8.15 17.37
N SER A 24 9.57 -7.02 16.71
CA SER A 24 8.51 -6.08 17.09
C SER A 24 7.10 -6.69 16.98
N LEU A 25 6.90 -7.66 16.10
CA LEU A 25 5.64 -8.40 16.00
C LEU A 25 5.49 -9.43 17.15
N LEU A 26 6.54 -10.13 17.52
CA LEU A 26 6.52 -11.06 18.66
C LEU A 26 6.28 -10.34 20.00
N GLU A 27 6.71 -9.08 20.10
CA GLU A 27 6.54 -8.21 21.28
C GLU A 27 5.15 -7.56 21.37
N GLN A 28 4.27 -7.67 20.36
CA GLN A 28 2.93 -7.10 20.37
C GLN A 28 2.12 -7.52 21.59
N ASN A 29 1.34 -6.58 22.16
CA ASN A 29 0.38 -6.86 23.24
C ASN A 29 -0.80 -7.73 22.78
N TYR A 30 -1.15 -7.71 21.51
CA TYR A 30 -2.12 -8.61 20.89
C TYR A 30 -1.44 -9.95 20.55
N LYS A 31 -1.84 -11.04 21.25
CA LYS A 31 -1.09 -12.31 21.20
C LYS A 31 -1.61 -13.33 20.18
N ASN A 32 -2.85 -13.19 19.68
CA ASN A 32 -3.39 -14.15 18.72
C ASN A 32 -3.00 -13.76 17.29
N ILE A 33 -1.72 -13.89 16.99
CA ILE A 33 -1.13 -13.56 15.68
C ILE A 33 -0.42 -14.78 15.07
N GLU A 34 -0.40 -14.85 13.75
CA GLU A 34 0.53 -15.67 12.99
C GLU A 34 1.37 -14.76 12.07
N ILE A 35 2.64 -15.06 11.92
CA ILE A 35 3.58 -14.29 11.10
C ILE A 35 3.96 -15.16 9.90
N ILE A 36 3.74 -14.63 8.70
CA ILE A 36 4.02 -15.30 7.43
C ILE A 36 5.01 -14.43 6.66
N ILE A 37 6.15 -14.98 6.28
CA ILE A 37 7.16 -14.27 5.51
C ILE A 37 7.19 -14.85 4.10
N ILE A 38 6.89 -13.99 3.12
CA ILE A 38 7.00 -14.33 1.70
C ILE A 38 8.34 -13.78 1.21
N ASP A 39 9.31 -14.66 1.11
CA ASP A 39 10.61 -14.30 0.55
C ASP A 39 10.55 -14.35 -0.97
N ASN A 40 10.60 -13.18 -1.61
CA ASN A 40 10.50 -13.02 -3.06
C ASN A 40 11.87 -13.19 -3.77
N ASP A 41 12.54 -14.35 -3.55
CA ASP A 41 13.81 -14.70 -4.21
C ASP A 41 14.96 -13.76 -3.77
N SER A 42 15.11 -13.59 -2.46
CA SER A 42 16.23 -12.83 -1.88
C SER A 42 17.56 -13.51 -2.14
N THR A 43 18.59 -12.71 -2.37
CA THR A 43 19.97 -13.14 -2.62
C THR A 43 20.94 -12.72 -1.51
N ASP A 44 20.43 -11.99 -0.52
CA ASP A 44 21.14 -11.56 0.68
C ASP A 44 21.00 -12.59 1.84
N ASN A 45 21.33 -12.17 3.05
CA ASN A 45 21.27 -13.07 4.22
C ASN A 45 19.87 -13.20 4.86
N SER A 46 18.81 -12.68 4.21
CA SER A 46 17.43 -12.67 4.76
C SER A 46 16.95 -14.02 5.23
N ILE A 47 17.12 -15.06 4.41
CA ILE A 47 16.65 -16.42 4.73
C ILE A 47 17.37 -16.98 5.95
N ASN A 48 18.70 -16.84 6.03
CA ASN A 48 19.48 -17.34 7.16
C ASN A 48 19.07 -16.63 8.47
N ILE A 49 18.82 -15.32 8.44
CA ILE A 49 18.33 -14.57 9.62
C ILE A 49 17.04 -15.17 10.14
N ILE A 50 16.11 -15.54 9.26
CA ILE A 50 14.82 -16.14 9.64
C ILE A 50 15.05 -17.55 10.21
N GLU A 51 15.80 -18.39 9.51
CA GLU A 51 16.03 -19.80 9.89
C GLU A 51 16.83 -19.94 11.19
N GLU A 52 17.75 -19.04 11.48
CA GLU A 52 18.58 -19.05 12.70
C GLU A 52 17.87 -18.46 13.92
N ASN A 53 17.02 -17.43 13.74
CA ASN A 53 16.49 -16.68 14.89
C ASN A 53 14.98 -16.85 15.11
N PHE A 54 14.20 -17.29 14.09
CA PHE A 54 12.74 -17.24 14.15
C PHE A 54 12.05 -18.46 13.52
N LYS A 55 12.78 -19.57 13.37
CA LYS A 55 12.30 -20.77 12.68
C LYS A 55 10.98 -21.32 13.22
N ASP A 56 10.79 -21.25 14.53
CA ASP A 56 9.60 -21.82 15.20
C ASP A 56 8.47 -20.80 15.37
N GLU A 57 8.74 -19.50 15.14
CA GLU A 57 7.82 -18.40 15.38
C GLU A 57 7.14 -17.91 14.08
N VAL A 58 7.70 -18.20 12.91
CA VAL A 58 7.21 -17.70 11.64
C VAL A 58 7.02 -18.81 10.59
N ILE A 59 6.10 -18.58 9.67
CA ILE A 59 5.93 -19.40 8.47
C ILE A 59 6.73 -18.76 7.34
N LEU A 60 7.83 -19.38 6.94
CA LEU A 60 8.63 -18.91 5.79
C LEU A 60 8.18 -19.59 4.50
N PHE A 61 7.79 -18.80 3.51
CA PHE A 61 7.49 -19.28 2.17
C PHE A 61 8.50 -18.68 1.16
N LYS A 62 9.33 -19.54 0.56
CA LYS A 62 10.29 -19.15 -0.49
C LYS A 62 9.56 -19.09 -1.84
N ASN A 63 9.45 -17.90 -2.41
CA ASN A 63 8.72 -17.60 -3.63
C ASN A 63 9.69 -17.17 -4.74
N LYS A 64 9.27 -17.28 -5.99
CA LYS A 64 9.94 -16.55 -7.08
C LYS A 64 9.54 -15.08 -6.97
N ASN A 65 10.41 -14.17 -7.40
CA ASN A 65 10.10 -12.74 -7.35
C ASN A 65 8.94 -12.39 -8.30
N THR A 66 7.75 -12.32 -7.73
CA THR A 66 6.50 -11.92 -8.41
C THR A 66 6.13 -10.46 -8.11
N GLY A 67 7.07 -9.69 -7.57
CA GLY A 67 6.86 -8.33 -7.09
C GLY A 67 6.07 -8.28 -5.78
N TYR A 68 5.81 -7.06 -5.32
CA TYR A 68 5.09 -6.84 -4.08
C TYR A 68 3.64 -7.37 -4.16
N ALA A 69 2.93 -7.07 -5.24
CA ALA A 69 1.54 -7.50 -5.43
C ALA A 69 1.40 -9.03 -5.40
N GLY A 70 2.28 -9.75 -6.10
CA GLY A 70 2.26 -11.21 -6.11
C GLY A 70 2.66 -11.83 -4.76
N GLY A 71 3.65 -11.25 -4.07
CA GLY A 71 4.03 -11.64 -2.72
C GLY A 71 2.90 -11.42 -1.71
N ALA A 72 2.23 -10.26 -1.77
CA ALA A 72 1.08 -9.96 -0.93
C ALA A 72 -0.10 -10.93 -1.17
N ASN A 73 -0.41 -11.23 -2.43
CA ASN A 73 -1.42 -12.24 -2.77
C ASN A 73 -1.09 -13.60 -2.15
N LYS A 74 0.17 -14.03 -2.26
CA LYS A 74 0.61 -15.30 -1.67
C LYS A 74 0.53 -15.29 -0.14
N GLY A 75 0.87 -14.17 0.48
CA GLY A 75 0.71 -13.96 1.93
C GLY A 75 -0.75 -14.08 2.37
N ILE A 76 -1.69 -13.46 1.65
CA ILE A 76 -3.12 -13.55 1.94
C ILE A 76 -3.66 -14.97 1.74
N GLU A 77 -3.20 -15.66 0.70
CA GLU A 77 -3.58 -17.05 0.42
C GLU A 77 -3.20 -18.01 1.57
N LEU A 78 -2.01 -17.81 2.15
CA LEU A 78 -1.51 -18.61 3.27
C LEU A 78 -2.10 -18.22 4.62
N ALA A 79 -2.56 -16.98 4.74
CA ALA A 79 -3.13 -16.42 5.96
C ALA A 79 -4.42 -17.13 6.39
N LYS A 80 -4.60 -17.34 7.71
CA LYS A 80 -5.79 -17.97 8.30
C LYS A 80 -6.62 -16.99 9.14
N GLY A 81 -6.07 -15.81 9.42
CA GLY A 81 -6.69 -14.81 10.30
C GLY A 81 -7.96 -14.18 9.73
N ASP A 82 -8.81 -13.68 10.62
CA ASP A 82 -9.97 -12.85 10.28
C ASP A 82 -9.54 -11.45 9.78
N TYR A 83 -8.38 -11.01 10.23
CA TYR A 83 -7.72 -9.79 9.80
C TYR A 83 -6.35 -10.11 9.22
N ILE A 84 -5.94 -9.36 8.21
CA ILE A 84 -4.70 -9.58 7.49
C ILE A 84 -3.93 -8.28 7.45
N ILE A 85 -2.70 -8.31 7.92
CA ILE A 85 -1.75 -7.21 7.80
C ILE A 85 -0.81 -7.55 6.64
N ILE A 86 -0.70 -6.65 5.67
CA ILE A 86 0.35 -6.72 4.66
C ILE A 86 1.41 -5.71 5.05
N ALA A 87 2.64 -6.16 5.22
CA ALA A 87 3.72 -5.34 5.72
C ALA A 87 4.99 -5.43 4.89
N ASN A 88 5.73 -4.32 4.90
CA ASN A 88 7.12 -4.28 4.43
C ASN A 88 8.07 -4.84 5.50
N PRO A 89 9.25 -5.36 5.12
CA PRO A 89 10.24 -5.85 6.08
C PRO A 89 10.90 -4.72 6.90
N ASP A 90 10.81 -3.45 6.47
CA ASP A 90 11.39 -2.28 7.11
C ASP A 90 10.41 -1.53 8.05
N ILE A 91 9.42 -2.26 8.57
CA ILE A 91 8.49 -1.76 9.60
C ILE A 91 8.92 -2.25 10.99
N VAL A 92 8.93 -1.35 11.95
CA VAL A 92 9.04 -1.66 13.38
C VAL A 92 7.72 -1.29 14.04
N PHE A 93 6.96 -2.28 14.49
CA PHE A 93 5.64 -2.08 15.09
C PHE A 93 5.75 -1.61 16.55
N GLY A 94 4.96 -0.61 16.94
CA GLY A 94 4.79 -0.28 18.35
C GLY A 94 3.88 -1.31 19.03
N ASP A 95 4.05 -1.50 20.34
CA ASP A 95 3.49 -2.61 21.13
C ASP A 95 1.97 -2.80 21.01
N ASN A 96 1.23 -1.75 20.71
CA ASN A 96 -0.23 -1.75 20.60
C ASN A 96 -0.74 -1.60 19.16
N TYR A 97 0.12 -1.60 18.16
CA TYR A 97 -0.29 -1.35 16.77
C TYR A 97 -1.44 -2.26 16.35
N ILE A 98 -1.25 -3.57 16.49
CA ILE A 98 -2.25 -4.57 16.09
C ILE A 98 -3.53 -4.40 16.91
N LYS A 99 -3.42 -4.28 18.23
CA LYS A 99 -4.57 -4.15 19.14
C LYS A 99 -5.44 -2.94 18.77
N ASN A 100 -4.82 -1.78 18.55
CA ASN A 100 -5.53 -0.54 18.27
C ASN A 100 -6.18 -0.57 16.88
N CYS A 101 -5.48 -1.10 15.85
CA CYS A 101 -6.07 -1.32 14.54
C CYS A 101 -7.27 -2.27 14.58
N ILE A 102 -7.18 -3.40 15.32
CA ILE A 102 -8.26 -4.38 15.40
C ILE A 102 -9.49 -3.82 16.13
N ASN A 103 -9.29 -3.01 17.18
CA ASN A 103 -10.39 -2.37 17.90
C ASN A 103 -11.24 -1.49 16.96
N LYS A 104 -10.60 -0.81 16.01
CA LYS A 104 -11.31 0.08 15.06
C LYS A 104 -12.36 -0.65 14.22
N PHE A 105 -12.09 -1.89 13.81
CA PHE A 105 -13.07 -2.67 13.03
C PHE A 105 -14.35 -3.00 13.81
N SER A 106 -14.35 -2.92 15.13
CA SER A 106 -15.55 -3.18 15.94
C SER A 106 -16.52 -2.00 16.01
N GLU A 107 -16.11 -0.81 15.57
CA GLU A 107 -16.92 0.40 15.63
C GLU A 107 -17.93 0.50 14.47
N ASP A 108 -17.55 -0.03 13.30
CA ASP A 108 -18.39 0.03 12.08
C ASP A 108 -18.05 -1.18 11.18
N ASP A 109 -19.05 -2.00 10.90
CA ASP A 109 -18.88 -3.19 10.05
C ASP A 109 -18.49 -2.87 8.61
N THR A 110 -18.71 -1.64 8.16
CA THR A 110 -18.30 -1.17 6.83
C THR A 110 -16.81 -0.84 6.74
N ILE A 111 -16.05 -0.86 7.85
CA ILE A 111 -14.60 -0.67 7.80
C ILE A 111 -13.96 -1.89 7.14
N GLY A 112 -13.30 -1.67 6.01
CA GLY A 112 -12.62 -2.72 5.23
C GLY A 112 -11.10 -2.72 5.40
N ALA A 113 -10.53 -1.55 5.67
CA ALA A 113 -9.09 -1.39 5.87
C ALA A 113 -8.75 -0.31 6.90
N VAL A 114 -7.63 -0.51 7.60
CA VAL A 114 -7.13 0.40 8.64
C VAL A 114 -5.62 0.57 8.48
N THR A 115 -5.13 1.76 8.74
CA THR A 115 -3.70 2.05 8.90
C THR A 115 -3.45 2.82 10.18
N GLY A 116 -2.31 2.63 10.82
CA GLY A 116 -1.88 3.43 11.94
C GLY A 116 -1.07 4.66 11.54
N LYS A 117 -0.55 5.37 12.54
CA LYS A 117 0.43 6.45 12.39
C LYS A 117 1.79 5.82 12.08
N LEU A 118 2.26 6.00 10.86
CA LEU A 118 3.60 5.59 10.46
C LEU A 118 4.56 6.77 10.66
N LEU A 119 5.52 6.60 11.56
CA LEU A 119 6.63 7.52 11.77
C LEU A 119 7.88 7.00 11.08
N LYS A 120 8.86 7.84 10.84
CA LYS A 120 10.12 7.41 10.24
C LYS A 120 11.01 6.70 11.24
N TYR A 121 11.77 5.73 10.73
CA TYR A 121 12.81 5.01 11.45
C TYR A 121 14.13 5.12 10.72
N ASP A 122 15.21 5.40 11.44
CA ASP A 122 16.58 5.33 10.91
C ASP A 122 17.22 4.01 11.36
N PHE A 123 17.34 3.08 10.43
CA PHE A 123 17.99 1.78 10.68
C PHE A 123 19.52 1.85 10.79
N ASP A 124 20.16 2.96 10.38
CA ASP A 124 21.61 3.13 10.51
C ASP A 124 22.00 3.59 11.90
N THR A 125 21.21 4.50 12.48
CA THR A 125 21.41 5.02 13.85
C THR A 125 20.57 4.31 14.89
N ASP A 126 19.63 3.47 14.46
CA ASP A 126 18.67 2.77 15.32
C ASP A 126 17.71 3.72 16.06
N GLU A 127 17.30 4.80 15.41
CA GLU A 127 16.50 5.86 16.03
C GLU A 127 15.07 5.95 15.47
N LYS A 128 14.11 6.09 16.39
CA LYS A 128 12.73 6.49 16.11
C LYS A 128 12.70 8.00 15.90
N LEU A 129 12.31 8.43 14.68
CA LEU A 129 12.25 9.84 14.35
C LEU A 129 10.85 10.39 14.61
N ASN A 130 10.76 11.62 15.15
CA ASN A 130 9.48 12.32 15.34
C ASN A 130 9.03 13.01 14.04
N VAL A 131 9.00 12.24 12.95
CA VAL A 131 8.62 12.70 11.61
C VAL A 131 7.64 11.71 11.02
N ILE A 132 6.51 12.21 10.54
CA ILE A 132 5.47 11.40 9.92
C ILE A 132 5.95 10.87 8.57
N ASP A 133 5.78 9.56 8.35
CA ASP A 133 5.89 8.96 7.04
C ASP A 133 4.53 8.90 6.35
N SER A 134 3.49 8.42 7.05
CA SER A 134 2.11 8.41 6.53
C SER A 134 1.09 8.29 7.66
N VAL A 135 -0.02 9.00 7.55
CA VAL A 135 -1.24 8.80 8.35
C VAL A 135 -2.43 8.43 7.45
N GLY A 136 -2.16 7.66 6.39
CA GLY A 136 -3.11 7.27 5.38
C GLY A 136 -2.87 7.95 4.03
N ILE A 137 -3.67 7.59 3.05
CA ILE A 137 -3.55 8.09 1.68
C ILE A 137 -4.75 8.98 1.35
N ALA A 138 -4.48 10.21 0.93
CA ALA A 138 -5.43 11.07 0.21
C ALA A 138 -5.39 10.75 -1.29
N PHE A 139 -6.52 10.90 -1.97
CA PHE A 139 -6.60 10.65 -3.40
C PHE A 139 -7.32 11.81 -4.10
N ASN A 140 -6.61 12.55 -4.91
CA ASN A 140 -7.10 13.80 -5.45
C ASN A 140 -7.78 13.64 -6.83
N HIS A 141 -8.39 14.71 -7.32
CA HIS A 141 -9.06 14.78 -8.62
C HIS A 141 -8.14 14.58 -9.84
N TYR A 142 -6.83 14.59 -9.68
CA TYR A 142 -5.87 14.16 -10.71
C TYR A 142 -5.61 12.64 -10.64
N ARG A 143 -6.33 11.92 -9.76
CA ARG A 143 -6.15 10.49 -9.47
C ARG A 143 -4.76 10.16 -8.92
N GLN A 144 -4.21 11.06 -8.12
CA GLN A 144 -2.91 10.88 -7.47
C GLN A 144 -3.11 10.55 -6.00
N GLY A 145 -2.55 9.42 -5.55
CA GLY A 145 -2.44 9.10 -4.14
C GLY A 145 -1.26 9.84 -3.52
N ILE A 146 -1.49 10.40 -2.36
CA ILE A 146 -0.53 11.22 -1.60
C ILE A 146 -0.57 10.73 -0.15
N ASP A 147 0.59 10.37 0.41
CA ASP A 147 0.71 10.08 1.85
C ASP A 147 0.40 11.34 2.66
N ILE A 148 -0.62 11.27 3.51
CA ILE A 148 -1.04 12.40 4.37
C ILE A 148 0.03 12.61 5.44
N GLY A 149 0.42 13.86 5.68
CA GLY A 149 1.40 14.24 6.69
C GLY A 149 2.85 13.91 6.35
N GLN A 150 3.14 13.35 5.18
CA GLN A 150 4.48 12.91 4.81
C GLN A 150 5.53 14.01 5.01
N ASN A 151 6.57 13.70 5.82
CA ASN A 151 7.68 14.58 6.20
C ASN A 151 7.28 15.81 7.04
N GLU A 152 6.10 15.82 7.62
CA GLU A 152 5.75 16.76 8.66
C GLU A 152 6.29 16.25 10.02
N PRO A 153 6.71 17.14 10.95
CA PRO A 153 6.98 16.73 12.31
C PRO A 153 5.67 16.29 12.99
N ASP A 154 5.74 15.29 13.87
CA ASP A 154 4.58 14.86 14.66
C ASP A 154 4.41 15.78 15.88
N GLU A 155 3.67 16.86 15.69
CA GLU A 155 3.41 17.91 16.70
C GLU A 155 1.95 17.91 17.17
N GLY A 156 1.27 16.75 17.14
CA GLY A 156 -0.09 16.60 17.63
C GLY A 156 -1.20 17.00 16.64
N LYS A 157 -0.87 17.17 15.36
CA LYS A 157 -1.87 17.49 14.32
C LYS A 157 -2.79 16.32 13.96
N TYR A 158 -2.33 15.09 14.19
CA TYR A 158 -2.97 13.87 13.75
C TYR A 158 -3.31 12.95 14.94
N GLU A 159 -3.97 13.49 15.95
CA GLU A 159 -4.32 12.80 17.21
C GLU A 159 -5.77 12.32 17.25
N GLU A 160 -6.44 12.25 16.10
CA GLU A 160 -7.81 11.75 15.99
C GLU A 160 -7.92 10.75 14.83
N ASP A 161 -8.74 9.73 15.04
CA ASP A 161 -9.06 8.77 13.99
C ASP A 161 -9.83 9.45 12.86
N LYS A 162 -9.47 9.13 11.62
CA LYS A 162 -10.06 9.77 10.47
C LYS A 162 -10.33 8.79 9.34
N ARG A 163 -11.48 8.95 8.66
CA ARG A 163 -11.70 8.32 7.36
C ARG A 163 -10.70 8.87 6.35
N VAL A 164 -10.06 7.99 5.59
CA VAL A 164 -9.09 8.32 4.54
C VAL A 164 -9.49 7.59 3.26
N PHE A 165 -8.99 8.04 2.12
CA PHE A 165 -9.22 7.31 0.86
C PHE A 165 -8.58 5.91 0.90
N GLY A 166 -7.38 5.79 1.42
CA GLY A 166 -6.66 4.53 1.44
C GLY A 166 -5.66 4.40 2.59
N VAL A 167 -5.20 3.18 2.77
CA VAL A 167 -4.21 2.79 3.77
C VAL A 167 -2.83 2.67 3.13
N CYS A 168 -1.78 3.07 3.85
CA CYS A 168 -0.41 2.93 3.37
C CYS A 168 -0.02 1.44 3.30
N GLY A 169 0.40 0.98 2.13
CA GLY A 169 0.77 -0.42 1.88
C GLY A 169 1.92 -0.96 2.72
N ALA A 170 2.67 -0.08 3.41
CA ALA A 170 3.80 -0.48 4.25
C ALA A 170 3.38 -1.25 5.51
N ALA A 171 2.17 -1.00 6.06
CA ALA A 171 1.61 -1.70 7.23
C ALA A 171 0.06 -1.65 7.21
N ALA A 172 -0.53 -2.07 6.10
CA ALA A 172 -1.98 -2.04 5.90
C ALA A 172 -2.68 -3.21 6.59
N VAL A 173 -3.75 -2.92 7.33
CA VAL A 173 -4.59 -3.92 8.00
C VAL A 173 -5.93 -4.03 7.28
N PHE A 174 -6.30 -5.23 6.86
CA PHE A 174 -7.51 -5.50 6.11
C PHE A 174 -8.43 -6.48 6.84
N LYS A 175 -9.75 -6.27 6.76
CA LYS A 175 -10.74 -7.27 7.12
C LYS A 175 -10.80 -8.33 6.00
N ARG A 176 -10.63 -9.62 6.34
CA ARG A 176 -10.64 -10.70 5.33
C ARG A 176 -11.89 -10.67 4.46
N GLU A 177 -13.05 -10.50 5.08
CA GLU A 177 -14.32 -10.43 4.36
C GLU A 177 -14.33 -9.33 3.28
N ALA A 178 -13.74 -8.17 3.57
CA ALA A 178 -13.64 -7.08 2.61
C ALA A 178 -12.67 -7.41 1.46
N LEU A 179 -11.52 -8.04 1.77
CA LEU A 179 -10.59 -8.53 0.75
C LEU A 179 -11.26 -9.54 -0.19
N GLU A 180 -12.01 -10.50 0.36
CA GLU A 180 -12.70 -11.50 -0.46
C GLU A 180 -13.71 -10.87 -1.44
N LYS A 181 -14.42 -9.83 -0.99
CA LYS A 181 -15.40 -9.13 -1.83
C LYS A 181 -14.78 -8.31 -2.97
N VAL A 182 -13.57 -7.78 -2.78
CA VAL A 182 -12.92 -6.91 -3.78
C VAL A 182 -11.97 -7.62 -4.72
N LYS A 183 -11.92 -8.95 -4.68
CA LYS A 183 -11.16 -9.75 -5.63
C LYS A 183 -11.55 -9.47 -7.08
N VAL A 184 -10.55 -9.47 -7.96
CA VAL A 184 -10.75 -9.39 -9.41
C VAL A 184 -9.92 -10.51 -10.04
N ASN A 185 -10.54 -11.40 -10.81
CA ASN A 185 -9.88 -12.59 -11.37
C ASN A 185 -9.13 -13.43 -10.32
N GLU A 186 -9.75 -13.63 -9.14
CA GLU A 186 -9.18 -14.35 -7.99
C GLU A 186 -7.94 -13.69 -7.36
N GLU A 187 -7.59 -12.47 -7.75
CA GLU A 187 -6.49 -11.70 -7.20
C GLU A 187 -6.98 -10.63 -6.22
N TYR A 188 -6.32 -10.48 -5.07
CA TYR A 188 -6.56 -9.38 -4.13
C TYR A 188 -5.86 -8.11 -4.62
N PHE A 189 -4.54 -8.20 -4.79
CA PHE A 189 -3.71 -7.18 -5.44
C PHE A 189 -3.50 -7.56 -6.92
N ASP A 190 -3.53 -6.58 -7.79
CA ASP A 190 -3.39 -6.83 -9.23
C ASP A 190 -1.94 -7.22 -9.58
N ASN A 191 -1.72 -8.49 -9.95
CA ASN A 191 -0.39 -9.01 -10.31
C ASN A 191 0.25 -8.28 -11.49
N ASP A 192 -0.57 -7.65 -12.36
CA ASP A 192 -0.05 -6.84 -13.48
C ASP A 192 0.73 -5.61 -13.00
N PHE A 193 0.56 -5.20 -11.73
CA PHE A 193 1.27 -4.04 -11.19
C PHE A 193 2.72 -4.35 -10.81
N PHE A 194 2.99 -5.55 -10.35
CA PHE A 194 4.28 -5.95 -9.79
C PHE A 194 4.60 -5.21 -8.49
N ALA A 195 4.75 -3.88 -8.52
CA ALA A 195 4.92 -3.00 -7.37
C ALA A 195 4.46 -1.58 -7.71
N TYR A 196 4.08 -0.81 -6.69
CA TYR A 196 3.52 0.55 -6.75
C TYR A 196 2.09 0.65 -7.27
N LYS A 197 1.25 1.37 -6.53
CA LYS A 197 -0.17 1.64 -6.76
C LYS A 197 -1.13 0.48 -6.47
N GLU A 198 -0.62 -0.69 -6.07
CA GLU A 198 -1.44 -1.82 -5.65
C GLU A 198 -2.25 -1.52 -4.39
N ASP A 199 -1.69 -0.74 -3.46
CA ASP A 199 -2.32 -0.24 -2.24
C ASP A 199 -3.48 0.73 -2.53
N ILE A 200 -3.24 1.70 -3.40
CA ILE A 200 -4.28 2.65 -3.83
C ILE A 200 -5.37 1.91 -4.62
N ASP A 201 -4.98 0.98 -5.47
CA ASP A 201 -5.89 0.19 -6.29
C ASP A 201 -6.88 -0.63 -5.46
N ILE A 202 -6.40 -1.36 -4.46
CA ILE A 202 -7.27 -2.16 -3.60
C ILE A 202 -8.16 -1.27 -2.73
N CYS A 203 -7.64 -0.14 -2.22
CA CYS A 203 -8.42 0.83 -1.46
C CYS A 203 -9.51 1.49 -2.32
N TRP A 204 -9.22 1.78 -3.60
CA TRP A 204 -10.25 2.30 -4.51
C TRP A 204 -11.39 1.29 -4.69
N ARG A 205 -11.07 0.00 -4.91
CA ARG A 205 -12.10 -1.05 -5.01
C ARG A 205 -12.89 -1.22 -3.71
N LEU A 206 -12.22 -1.17 -2.54
CA LEU A 206 -12.90 -1.19 -1.25
C LEU A 206 -13.93 -0.06 -1.15
N ASN A 207 -13.54 1.17 -1.44
CA ASN A 207 -14.44 2.32 -1.42
C ASN A 207 -15.60 2.16 -2.41
N LEU A 208 -15.35 1.74 -3.67
CA LEU A 208 -16.41 1.51 -4.67
C LEU A 208 -17.44 0.47 -4.21
N TYR A 209 -17.03 -0.49 -3.38
CA TYR A 209 -17.91 -1.55 -2.86
C TYR A 209 -18.57 -1.18 -1.53
N GLY A 210 -18.40 0.07 -1.08
CA GLY A 210 -19.02 0.61 0.13
C GLY A 210 -18.23 0.35 1.42
N PHE A 211 -17.02 -0.20 1.32
CA PHE A 211 -16.14 -0.30 2.47
C PHE A 211 -15.41 1.03 2.69
N LYS A 212 -15.03 1.28 3.95
CA LYS A 212 -14.30 2.48 4.37
C LYS A 212 -12.88 2.14 4.75
N CYS A 213 -11.97 3.07 4.52
CA CYS A 213 -10.60 3.04 5.02
C CYS A 213 -10.43 4.05 6.15
N TYR A 214 -9.74 3.67 7.22
CA TYR A 214 -9.52 4.52 8.38
C TYR A 214 -8.05 4.61 8.78
N TYR A 215 -7.67 5.79 9.21
CA TYR A 215 -6.48 6.04 9.98
C TYR A 215 -6.82 5.96 11.48
N VAL A 216 -5.95 5.29 12.26
CA VAL A 216 -6.06 5.14 13.72
C VAL A 216 -4.84 5.79 14.37
N HIS A 217 -5.07 6.86 15.10
CA HIS A 217 -4.01 7.76 15.57
C HIS A 217 -3.08 7.13 16.63
N ASP A 218 -3.57 6.25 17.46
CA ASP A 218 -2.84 5.59 18.55
C ASP A 218 -2.24 4.22 18.16
N ALA A 219 -2.44 3.78 16.90
CA ALA A 219 -1.78 2.63 16.33
C ALA A 219 -0.45 3.08 15.69
N ILE A 220 0.64 3.06 16.45
CA ILE A 220 1.93 3.61 16.01
C ILE A 220 2.84 2.51 15.47
N ALA A 221 3.45 2.74 14.31
CA ALA A 221 4.55 1.95 13.78
C ALA A 221 5.62 2.87 13.14
N TYR A 222 6.80 2.33 12.91
CA TYR A 222 7.94 3.08 12.39
C TYR A 222 8.42 2.45 11.09
N HIS A 223 8.70 3.27 10.06
CA HIS A 223 9.02 2.82 8.72
C HIS A 223 10.41 3.30 8.30
N GLY A 224 11.23 2.38 7.79
CA GLY A 224 12.60 2.63 7.37
C GLY A 224 12.77 3.43 6.08
N ARG A 225 11.71 4.07 5.59
CA ARG A 225 11.77 4.92 4.39
C ARG A 225 12.73 6.09 4.62
N GLY A 226 13.88 6.05 3.96
CA GLY A 226 14.95 7.04 4.12
C GLY A 226 14.50 8.49 3.93
N MET A 227 15.26 9.44 4.50
CA MET A 227 14.97 10.89 4.55
C MET A 227 14.89 11.62 3.19
N ASN A 228 14.90 10.93 2.05
CA ASN A 228 14.91 11.49 0.71
C ASN A 228 13.57 12.08 0.25
N SER A 229 13.06 13.04 1.00
CA SER A 229 11.88 13.79 0.58
C SER A 229 12.18 15.26 0.56
N SER A 230 12.10 15.80 -0.60
CA SER A 230 12.39 17.21 -0.85
C SER A 230 11.11 17.94 -1.24
N LYS A 231 10.78 18.99 -0.50
CA LYS A 231 9.75 19.95 -0.92
C LYS A 231 10.28 20.78 -2.10
N GLY A 232 9.47 20.97 -3.13
CA GLY A 232 9.74 21.85 -4.29
C GLY A 232 9.94 21.10 -5.61
N VAL A 233 9.57 21.76 -6.72
CA VAL A 233 9.57 21.19 -8.08
C VAL A 233 10.96 20.70 -8.50
N ILE A 234 12.02 21.47 -8.23
CA ILE A 234 13.41 21.12 -8.59
C ILE A 234 13.86 19.85 -7.87
N ASN A 235 13.54 19.74 -6.60
CA ASN A 235 13.87 18.58 -5.79
C ASN A 235 13.06 17.35 -6.19
N THR A 236 11.79 17.52 -6.54
CA THR A 236 10.96 16.44 -7.10
C THR A 236 11.55 15.90 -8.41
N ILE A 237 12.02 16.78 -9.29
CA ILE A 237 12.69 16.39 -10.53
C ILE A 237 14.01 15.65 -10.22
N LYS A 238 14.83 16.16 -9.28
CA LYS A 238 16.09 15.53 -8.88
C LYS A 238 15.86 14.12 -8.29
N ASN A 239 14.91 13.97 -7.38
CA ASN A 239 14.57 12.68 -6.78
C ASN A 239 14.01 11.69 -7.80
N ARG A 240 13.14 12.14 -8.72
CA ARG A 240 12.68 11.28 -9.81
C ARG A 240 13.83 10.84 -10.72
N ARG A 241 14.80 11.69 -10.99
CA ARG A 241 15.97 11.31 -11.81
C ARG A 241 16.87 10.30 -11.13
N SER A 242 16.97 10.27 -9.80
CA SER A 242 17.76 9.30 -9.05
C SER A 242 17.14 7.89 -8.99
N GLN A 243 15.81 7.78 -9.20
CA GLN A 243 15.14 6.48 -9.25
C GLN A 243 15.51 5.72 -10.54
N SER A 244 15.50 4.38 -10.46
CA SER A 244 15.74 3.54 -11.64
C SER A 244 14.64 3.76 -12.70
N GLU A 245 15.01 3.59 -13.99
CA GLU A 245 14.08 3.64 -15.12
C GLU A 245 12.91 2.68 -14.91
N PHE A 246 13.19 1.48 -14.38
CA PHE A 246 12.18 0.48 -14.10
C PHE A 246 11.12 0.99 -13.11
N LEU A 247 11.53 1.50 -11.94
CA LEU A 247 10.61 1.97 -10.91
C LEU A 247 9.74 3.14 -11.38
N LYS A 248 10.34 4.12 -12.07
CA LYS A 248 9.60 5.24 -12.69
C LYS A 248 8.56 4.76 -13.70
N GLY A 249 8.98 3.83 -14.53
CA GLY A 249 8.17 3.30 -15.60
C GLY A 249 6.98 2.49 -15.11
N ILE A 250 7.19 1.56 -14.18
CA ILE A 250 6.08 0.77 -13.61
C ILE A 250 5.13 1.64 -12.79
N SER A 251 5.62 2.61 -12.02
CA SER A 251 4.76 3.54 -11.29
C SER A 251 3.85 4.36 -12.22
N PHE A 252 4.39 4.85 -13.34
CA PHE A 252 3.60 5.49 -14.38
C PHE A 252 2.58 4.54 -15.01
N ARG A 253 3.02 3.36 -15.46
CA ARG A 253 2.17 2.35 -16.07
C ARG A 253 1.00 1.98 -15.15
N ASN A 254 1.29 1.66 -13.91
CA ASN A 254 0.30 1.20 -12.93
C ASN A 254 -0.71 2.30 -12.61
N HIS A 255 -0.28 3.56 -12.54
CA HIS A 255 -1.20 4.69 -12.37
C HIS A 255 -2.30 4.71 -13.44
N TYR A 256 -1.95 4.51 -14.72
CA TYR A 256 -2.95 4.50 -15.79
C TYR A 256 -3.73 3.19 -15.88
N LEU A 257 -3.12 2.04 -15.56
CA LEU A 257 -3.84 0.77 -15.45
C LEU A 257 -4.90 0.84 -14.34
N MET A 258 -4.55 1.41 -13.19
CA MET A 258 -5.46 1.62 -12.07
C MET A 258 -6.66 2.51 -12.47
N ILE A 259 -6.40 3.65 -13.13
CA ILE A 259 -7.47 4.51 -13.65
C ILE A 259 -8.35 3.76 -14.65
N MET A 260 -7.75 3.05 -15.61
CA MET A 260 -8.50 2.32 -16.63
C MET A 260 -9.49 1.32 -16.05
N LYS A 261 -9.15 0.68 -14.92
CA LYS A 261 -10.00 -0.38 -14.37
C LYS A 261 -10.97 0.11 -13.28
N ASN A 262 -10.64 1.15 -12.52
CA ASN A 262 -11.47 1.57 -11.37
C ASN A 262 -12.31 2.82 -11.63
N GLU A 263 -11.93 3.67 -12.60
CA GLU A 263 -12.58 4.95 -12.84
C GLU A 263 -14.01 4.78 -13.31
N THR A 264 -14.95 5.55 -12.75
CA THR A 264 -16.35 5.57 -13.20
C THR A 264 -16.55 6.60 -14.31
N SER A 265 -17.54 6.36 -15.17
CA SER A 265 -17.84 7.30 -16.26
C SER A 265 -18.28 8.66 -15.72
N TYR A 266 -19.02 8.70 -14.60
CA TYR A 266 -19.47 9.93 -13.96
C TYR A 266 -18.30 10.78 -13.45
N ALA A 267 -17.40 10.18 -12.66
CA ALA A 267 -16.25 10.90 -12.11
C ALA A 267 -15.23 11.29 -13.18
N PHE A 268 -15.05 10.43 -14.20
CA PHE A 268 -14.20 10.74 -15.34
C PHE A 268 -14.68 11.97 -16.10
N GLU A 269 -15.98 12.08 -16.43
CA GLU A 269 -16.51 13.24 -17.16
C GLU A 269 -16.31 14.55 -16.41
N LYS A 270 -16.41 14.55 -15.08
CA LYS A 270 -16.14 15.73 -14.25
C LYS A 270 -14.67 16.15 -14.25
N ASP A 271 -13.74 15.19 -14.24
CA ASP A 271 -12.31 15.44 -14.04
C ASP A 271 -11.43 15.14 -15.24
N LYS A 272 -11.97 14.78 -16.40
CA LYS A 272 -11.19 14.37 -17.60
C LYS A 272 -10.08 15.37 -17.96
N GLY A 273 -10.35 16.68 -17.83
CA GLY A 273 -9.36 17.72 -18.07
C GLY A 273 -8.16 17.62 -17.13
N LYS A 274 -8.39 17.39 -15.83
CA LYS A 274 -7.33 17.23 -14.82
C LYS A 274 -6.52 15.96 -15.09
N ILE A 275 -7.20 14.85 -15.41
CA ILE A 275 -6.56 13.55 -15.71
C ILE A 275 -5.66 13.69 -16.95
N TYR A 276 -6.14 14.30 -18.03
CA TYR A 276 -5.34 14.53 -19.24
C TYR A 276 -4.16 15.48 -19.01
N ILE A 277 -4.33 16.54 -18.22
CA ILE A 277 -3.22 17.42 -17.85
C ILE A 277 -2.16 16.65 -17.06
N GLY A 278 -2.57 15.78 -16.14
CA GLY A 278 -1.67 14.87 -15.43
C GLY A 278 -0.87 13.99 -16.39
N ALA A 279 -1.55 13.36 -17.37
CA ALA A 279 -0.93 12.52 -18.39
C ALA A 279 0.09 13.30 -19.23
N MET A 280 -0.29 14.49 -19.70
CA MET A 280 0.62 15.34 -20.46
C MET A 280 1.88 15.72 -19.70
N LYS A 281 1.77 16.06 -18.42
CA LYS A 281 2.95 16.37 -17.57
C LYS A 281 3.92 15.18 -17.53
N TYR A 282 3.44 13.95 -17.37
CA TYR A 282 4.29 12.75 -17.40
C TYR A 282 4.94 12.52 -18.77
N LEU A 283 4.16 12.65 -19.84
CA LEU A 283 4.69 12.48 -21.22
C LEU A 283 5.78 13.51 -21.54
N VAL A 284 5.54 14.78 -21.22
CA VAL A 284 6.55 15.86 -21.40
C VAL A 284 7.79 15.57 -20.57
N PHE A 285 7.63 15.16 -19.30
CA PHE A 285 8.76 14.78 -18.47
C PHE A 285 9.58 13.62 -19.08
N PHE A 286 8.92 12.58 -19.57
CA PHE A 286 9.60 11.46 -20.22
C PHE A 286 10.30 11.85 -21.52
N MET A 287 9.68 12.68 -22.35
CA MET A 287 10.30 13.15 -23.58
C MET A 287 11.56 13.99 -23.33
N ILE A 288 11.58 14.78 -22.27
CA ILE A 288 12.70 15.70 -21.98
C ILE A 288 13.80 15.00 -21.16
N PHE A 289 13.44 14.22 -20.14
CA PHE A 289 14.38 13.75 -19.12
C PHE A 289 14.60 12.24 -19.11
N ASP A 290 13.63 11.42 -19.59
CA ASP A 290 13.65 9.96 -19.44
C ASP A 290 13.00 9.24 -20.63
N TRP A 291 13.44 9.54 -21.86
CA TRP A 291 12.83 9.00 -23.07
C TRP A 291 12.69 7.46 -23.10
N LYS A 292 13.55 6.73 -22.37
CA LYS A 292 13.45 5.26 -22.21
C LYS A 292 12.15 4.85 -21.52
N CYS A 293 11.57 5.69 -20.67
CA CYS A 293 10.29 5.43 -20.03
C CYS A 293 9.10 5.47 -20.99
N LEU A 294 9.26 5.97 -22.22
CA LEU A 294 8.18 5.96 -23.21
C LEU A 294 7.74 4.53 -23.62
N LYS A 295 8.56 3.50 -23.38
CA LYS A 295 8.15 2.11 -23.58
C LYS A 295 6.95 1.73 -22.70
N TYR A 296 6.84 2.28 -21.50
CA TYR A 296 5.73 2.01 -20.58
C TYR A 296 4.39 2.59 -21.04
N VAL A 297 4.41 3.62 -21.89
CA VAL A 297 3.21 4.10 -22.61
C VAL A 297 2.66 3.02 -23.55
N LYS A 298 3.56 2.28 -24.23
CA LYS A 298 3.15 1.15 -25.07
C LYS A 298 2.59 0.00 -24.23
N GLU A 299 3.19 -0.27 -23.06
CA GLU A 299 2.68 -1.28 -22.13
C GLU A 299 1.27 -0.94 -21.61
N VAL A 300 0.99 0.34 -21.28
CA VAL A 300 -0.36 0.79 -20.91
C VAL A 300 -1.35 0.47 -22.03
N LYS A 301 -0.99 0.77 -23.29
CA LYS A 301 -1.85 0.49 -24.44
C LYS A 301 -2.06 -1.01 -24.65
N SER A 302 -1.02 -1.83 -24.52
CA SER A 302 -1.12 -3.29 -24.72
C SER A 302 -2.00 -3.97 -23.68
N LYS A 303 -2.05 -3.45 -22.45
CA LYS A 303 -2.88 -4.00 -21.37
C LYS A 303 -4.33 -3.45 -21.34
N LYS A 304 -4.69 -2.56 -22.27
CA LYS A 304 -6.01 -1.90 -22.28
C LYS A 304 -7.17 -2.90 -22.24
N ALA A 305 -7.18 -3.89 -23.12
CA ALA A 305 -8.26 -4.88 -23.20
C ALA A 305 -8.40 -5.70 -21.90
N LEU A 306 -7.28 -6.04 -21.27
CA LEU A 306 -7.27 -6.73 -19.98
C LEU A 306 -7.86 -5.84 -18.87
N MET A 307 -7.47 -4.57 -18.82
CA MET A 307 -8.01 -3.61 -17.85
C MET A 307 -9.51 -3.35 -18.07
N GLU A 308 -9.97 -3.32 -19.31
CA GLU A 308 -11.40 -3.23 -19.64
C GLU A 308 -12.20 -4.44 -19.15
N THR A 309 -11.61 -5.63 -19.20
CA THR A 309 -12.23 -6.85 -18.63
C THR A 309 -12.31 -6.78 -17.11
N LYS A 310 -11.22 -6.42 -16.45
CA LYS A 310 -11.18 -6.20 -14.98
C LYS A 310 -12.19 -5.10 -14.57
N ARG A 311 -12.26 -4.00 -15.33
CA ARG A 311 -13.22 -2.91 -15.13
C ARG A 311 -14.67 -3.38 -15.11
N LYS A 312 -15.07 -4.23 -16.07
CA LYS A 312 -16.45 -4.76 -16.12
C LYS A 312 -16.82 -5.52 -14.86
N GLN A 313 -15.88 -6.27 -14.29
CA GLN A 313 -16.09 -6.98 -13.01
C GLN A 313 -16.22 -6.00 -11.84
N ILE A 314 -15.34 -5.00 -11.76
CA ILE A 314 -15.32 -4.01 -10.68
C ILE A 314 -16.62 -3.18 -10.71
N LEU A 315 -16.96 -2.60 -11.87
CA LEU A 315 -18.09 -1.68 -11.96
C LEU A 315 -19.45 -2.36 -11.74
N LYS A 316 -19.53 -3.68 -11.96
CA LYS A 316 -20.76 -4.47 -11.67
C LYS A 316 -21.08 -4.53 -10.18
N ASN A 317 -20.09 -4.41 -9.32
CA ASN A 317 -20.21 -4.61 -7.88
C ASN A 317 -20.14 -3.28 -7.08
N ILE A 318 -20.22 -2.13 -7.76
CA ILE A 318 -20.31 -0.82 -7.09
C ILE A 318 -21.54 -0.78 -6.20
N ASN A 319 -21.35 -0.35 -4.96
CA ASN A 319 -22.40 -0.30 -3.93
C ASN A 319 -22.53 1.08 -3.28
N ILE A 320 -22.03 2.13 -3.92
CA ILE A 320 -22.17 3.52 -3.50
C ILE A 320 -22.66 4.39 -4.68
N SER A 321 -23.23 5.56 -4.38
CA SER A 321 -23.73 6.48 -5.40
C SER A 321 -22.58 7.16 -6.18
N ASN A 322 -22.93 7.76 -7.32
CA ASN A 322 -21.95 8.53 -8.11
C ASN A 322 -21.42 9.74 -7.35
N GLU A 323 -22.26 10.37 -6.53
CA GLU A 323 -21.92 11.50 -5.69
C GLU A 323 -20.91 11.08 -4.63
N GLU A 324 -21.19 10.00 -3.89
CA GLU A 324 -20.26 9.44 -2.90
C GLU A 324 -18.91 9.05 -3.53
N ILE A 325 -18.90 8.47 -4.74
CA ILE A 325 -17.65 8.17 -5.46
C ILE A 325 -16.84 9.44 -5.70
N TYR A 326 -17.50 10.54 -6.06
CA TYR A 326 -16.81 11.80 -6.36
C TYR A 326 -16.25 12.47 -5.09
N GLU A 327 -16.98 12.38 -3.98
CA GLU A 327 -16.54 12.87 -2.67
C GLU A 327 -15.32 12.12 -2.11
N LEU A 328 -15.06 10.88 -2.54
CA LEU A 328 -13.85 10.15 -2.16
C LEU A 328 -12.56 10.86 -2.55
N PHE A 329 -12.60 11.72 -3.57
CA PHE A 329 -11.42 12.43 -4.07
C PHE A 329 -11.10 13.70 -3.27
N ASP A 330 -11.89 13.99 -2.24
CA ASP A 330 -11.72 15.10 -1.29
C ASP A 330 -11.32 14.60 0.12
N LEU A 331 -11.16 13.28 0.30
CA LEU A 331 -10.78 12.65 1.57
C LEU A 331 -9.30 12.80 1.91
#